data_f66936c32fa1e7a65346875e227e296b
#
_entry.id   f66936c32fa1e7a65346875e227e296b
#
_cell.length_a   1.000
_cell.length_b   1.000
_cell.length_c   1.000
_cell.angle_alpha   90.00
_cell.angle_beta   90.00
_cell.angle_gamma   90.00
#
_symmetry.space_group_name_H-M   'P 1'
#
loop_
_entity.id
_entity.type
_entity.pdbx_description
1 polymer ?
#
loop_
_entity_poly.entity_id
_entity_poly.type
_entity_poly.pdbx_seq_one_letter_code
_entity_poly.pdbx_strand_id
1 'polypeptide(L)'
;MKSIRKYLLIIAAALLTITLSACGTKVTAEEAINKTNEASKNLKNTEFVSSNISEIIVGDQTQKIENKVSGSLILEPFTMHATTEIKAQDKTQTLEMYIKDNAAYAKATGQDTWVKSSNNNITAQFENLKKLANSEQVMEFYKKIAKDFKIAEEKGNYVLTYSGNGDQFKELMVAIANSSGGQAVNANAFDNVDFKNVTIKLVVSKDFIPISNETIMEIATKNAAKPTTMKITQNTSYSNVNKVTSIDLPEAAKNANEIGRN
;
A
#
# COMPACT_ATOMS: atom_id res chain seq x y z
N MET A 1 -42.00 33.27 -0.65
CA MET A 1 -41.87 32.37 0.53
C MET A 1 -42.39 30.95 0.34
N LYS A 2 -43.30 30.67 -0.63
CA LYS A 2 -43.80 29.29 -0.88
C LYS A 2 -42.84 28.38 -1.66
N SER A 3 -41.90 28.93 -2.46
CA SER A 3 -40.94 28.13 -3.23
C SER A 3 -39.79 27.59 -2.39
N ILE A 4 -39.29 28.35 -1.44
CA ILE A 4 -38.17 27.94 -0.58
C ILE A 4 -38.51 26.73 0.30
N ARG A 5 -39.75 26.65 0.78
CA ARG A 5 -40.26 25.48 1.55
C ARG A 5 -40.25 24.17 0.74
N LYS A 6 -40.52 24.24 -0.58
CA LYS A 6 -40.49 23.05 -1.44
C LYS A 6 -39.06 22.51 -1.62
N TYR A 7 -38.05 23.41 -1.76
CA TYR A 7 -36.65 23.01 -1.89
C TYR A 7 -36.07 22.50 -0.57
N LEU A 8 -36.48 23.07 0.58
CA LEU A 8 -36.11 22.56 1.90
C LEU A 8 -36.65 21.15 2.17
N LEU A 9 -37.88 20.84 1.70
CA LEU A 9 -38.46 19.52 1.83
C LEU A 9 -37.78 18.48 0.90
N ILE A 10 -37.31 18.89 -0.28
CA ILE A 10 -36.57 18.02 -1.21
C ILE A 10 -35.16 17.74 -0.67
N ILE A 11 -34.51 18.75 -0.07
CA ILE A 11 -33.17 18.56 0.56
C ILE A 11 -33.29 17.68 1.82
N ALA A 12 -34.35 17.84 2.62
CA ALA A 12 -34.59 16.97 3.77
C ALA A 12 -34.91 15.51 3.36
N ALA A 13 -35.62 15.31 2.25
CA ALA A 13 -35.89 13.98 1.69
C ALA A 13 -34.63 13.34 1.09
N ALA A 14 -33.73 14.12 0.46
CA ALA A 14 -32.45 13.64 -0.05
C ALA A 14 -31.44 13.27 1.06
N LEU A 15 -31.50 13.95 2.21
CA LEU A 15 -30.68 13.62 3.40
C LEU A 15 -31.22 12.38 4.15
N LEU A 16 -32.52 12.07 4.04
CA LEU A 16 -33.13 10.90 4.66
C LEU A 16 -32.90 9.60 3.88
N THR A 17 -32.50 9.67 2.62
CA THR A 17 -32.19 8.47 1.82
C THR A 17 -30.78 7.90 2.05
N ILE A 18 -29.91 8.62 2.79
CA ILE A 18 -28.56 8.13 3.14
C ILE A 18 -28.57 7.27 4.41
N THR A 19 -29.66 7.23 5.17
CA THR A 19 -29.72 6.51 6.46
C THR A 19 -30.36 5.12 6.41
N LEU A 20 -30.73 4.60 5.24
CA LEU A 20 -31.42 3.31 5.11
C LEU A 20 -30.54 2.15 4.65
N SER A 21 -29.21 2.33 4.60
CA SER A 21 -28.27 1.21 4.42
C SER A 21 -27.69 0.69 5.74
N ALA A 22 -28.26 1.05 6.89
CA ALA A 22 -27.93 0.47 8.18
C ALA A 22 -28.62 -0.90 8.40
N CYS A 23 -28.68 -1.72 7.37
CA CYS A 23 -28.78 -3.15 7.54
C CYS A 23 -27.37 -3.57 7.98
N GLY A 24 -27.14 -3.61 9.30
CA GLY A 24 -25.83 -3.98 9.88
C GLY A 24 -25.34 -5.24 9.20
N THR A 25 -24.13 -5.20 8.68
CA THR A 25 -23.51 -6.40 8.12
C THR A 25 -23.52 -7.46 9.22
N LYS A 26 -23.90 -8.68 8.89
CA LYS A 26 -23.78 -9.82 9.83
C LYS A 26 -22.30 -10.11 10.20
N VAL A 27 -21.37 -9.52 9.46
CA VAL A 27 -19.92 -9.70 9.58
C VAL A 27 -19.36 -8.52 10.38
N THR A 28 -18.61 -8.83 11.43
CA THR A 28 -17.88 -7.83 12.23
C THR A 28 -16.57 -7.43 11.54
N ALA A 29 -16.01 -6.28 11.89
CA ALA A 29 -14.71 -5.85 11.37
C ALA A 29 -13.60 -6.85 11.73
N GLU A 30 -13.61 -7.37 12.95
CA GLU A 30 -12.67 -8.40 13.41
C GLU A 30 -12.79 -9.70 12.59
N GLU A 31 -14.00 -10.16 12.35
CA GLU A 31 -14.24 -11.32 11.50
C GLU A 31 -13.75 -11.10 10.07
N ALA A 32 -14.04 -9.91 9.49
CA ALA A 32 -13.60 -9.56 8.15
C ALA A 32 -12.07 -9.52 8.04
N ILE A 33 -11.37 -8.92 9.01
CA ILE A 33 -9.90 -8.87 9.06
C ILE A 33 -9.32 -10.29 9.16
N ASN A 34 -9.84 -11.12 10.07
CA ASN A 34 -9.37 -12.48 10.25
C ASN A 34 -9.56 -13.32 8.98
N LYS A 35 -10.74 -13.26 8.36
CA LYS A 35 -11.01 -13.97 7.10
C LYS A 35 -10.18 -13.45 5.93
N THR A 36 -9.93 -12.14 5.87
CA THR A 36 -9.03 -11.56 4.86
C THR A 36 -7.60 -12.05 5.03
N ASN A 37 -7.12 -12.15 6.27
CA ASN A 37 -5.80 -12.71 6.56
C ASN A 37 -5.70 -14.18 6.13
N GLU A 38 -6.75 -14.99 6.40
CA GLU A 38 -6.78 -16.39 5.95
C GLU A 38 -6.84 -16.49 4.41
N ALA A 39 -7.64 -15.65 3.75
CA ALA A 39 -7.71 -15.61 2.28
C ALA A 39 -6.36 -15.20 1.67
N SER A 40 -5.64 -14.27 2.31
CA SER A 40 -4.32 -13.81 1.87
C SER A 40 -3.25 -14.90 1.91
N LYS A 41 -3.35 -15.88 2.83
CA LYS A 41 -2.45 -17.04 2.87
C LYS A 41 -2.58 -17.94 1.64
N ASN A 42 -3.74 -17.91 0.98
CA ASN A 42 -4.02 -18.67 -0.23
C ASN A 42 -3.75 -17.87 -1.52
N LEU A 43 -3.19 -16.69 -1.41
CA LEU A 43 -2.77 -15.88 -2.55
C LEU A 43 -1.60 -16.57 -3.26
N LYS A 44 -1.75 -16.83 -4.55
CA LYS A 44 -0.70 -17.40 -5.41
C LYS A 44 -0.12 -16.38 -6.36
N ASN A 45 -0.95 -15.49 -6.85
CA ASN A 45 -0.57 -14.45 -7.80
C ASN A 45 -1.61 -13.34 -7.85
N THR A 46 -1.20 -12.17 -8.32
CA THR A 46 -2.09 -11.02 -8.50
C THR A 46 -1.46 -9.99 -9.43
N GLU A 47 -2.28 -9.15 -10.02
CA GLU A 47 -1.88 -7.85 -10.55
C GLU A 47 -2.15 -6.78 -9.50
N PHE A 48 -1.33 -5.73 -9.52
CA PHE A 48 -1.50 -4.62 -8.59
C PHE A 48 -1.17 -3.27 -9.24
N VAL A 49 -1.82 -2.24 -8.72
CA VAL A 49 -1.46 -0.83 -8.95
C VAL A 49 -1.36 -0.16 -7.60
N SER A 50 -0.21 0.40 -7.30
CA SER A 50 0.04 1.15 -6.07
C SER A 50 0.45 2.58 -6.41
N SER A 51 -0.14 3.56 -5.76
CA SER A 51 0.20 4.98 -5.84
C SER A 51 0.58 5.45 -4.46
N ASN A 52 1.72 6.09 -4.34
CA ASN A 52 2.19 6.73 -3.12
C ASN A 52 2.47 8.20 -3.40
N ILE A 53 1.86 9.09 -2.61
CA ILE A 53 2.08 10.52 -2.65
C ILE A 53 2.66 10.91 -1.30
N SER A 54 3.87 11.47 -1.31
CA SER A 54 4.54 12.00 -0.13
C SER A 54 4.66 13.53 -0.26
N GLU A 55 4.03 14.24 0.66
CA GLU A 55 4.11 15.70 0.78
C GLU A 55 4.93 16.03 2.01
N ILE A 56 6.10 16.65 1.81
CA ILE A 56 7.02 17.06 2.88
C ILE A 56 6.94 18.57 3.00
N ILE A 57 6.52 19.05 4.16
CA ILE A 57 6.33 20.47 4.48
C ILE A 57 7.40 20.89 5.49
N VAL A 58 8.25 21.84 5.11
CA VAL A 58 9.31 22.42 5.96
C VAL A 58 9.12 23.94 5.98
N GLY A 59 8.56 24.47 7.06
CA GLY A 59 8.12 25.87 7.09
C GLY A 59 7.09 26.15 6.01
N ASP A 60 7.36 27.11 5.13
CA ASP A 60 6.47 27.49 4.03
C ASP A 60 6.74 26.72 2.72
N GLN A 61 7.69 25.80 2.72
CA GLN A 61 8.05 25.03 1.52
C GLN A 61 7.40 23.67 1.56
N THR A 62 6.80 23.27 0.43
CA THR A 62 6.22 21.95 0.22
C THR A 62 6.94 21.26 -0.93
N GLN A 63 7.44 20.06 -0.67
CA GLN A 63 7.94 19.14 -1.70
C GLN A 63 6.97 18.00 -1.85
N LYS A 64 6.60 17.68 -3.09
CA LYS A 64 5.72 16.57 -3.42
C LYS A 64 6.48 15.55 -4.27
N ILE A 65 6.41 14.30 -3.85
CA ILE A 65 6.93 13.15 -4.60
C ILE A 65 5.76 12.21 -4.84
N GLU A 66 5.53 11.87 -6.09
CA GLU A 66 4.54 10.89 -6.50
C GLU A 66 5.26 9.65 -7.03
N ASN A 67 4.90 8.49 -6.52
CA ASN A 67 5.40 7.21 -6.96
C ASN A 67 4.23 6.32 -7.34
N LYS A 68 4.22 5.80 -8.55
CA LYS A 68 3.22 4.86 -9.03
C LYS A 68 3.91 3.57 -9.47
N VAL A 69 3.47 2.46 -8.92
CA VAL A 69 3.96 1.13 -9.28
C VAL A 69 2.78 0.32 -9.80
N SER A 70 2.95 -0.29 -10.95
CA SER A 70 1.98 -1.24 -11.50
C SER A 70 2.69 -2.50 -11.94
N GLY A 71 2.08 -3.65 -11.75
CA GLY A 71 2.72 -4.89 -12.13
C GLY A 71 1.93 -6.15 -11.81
N SER A 72 2.61 -7.26 -11.96
CA SER A 72 2.09 -8.60 -11.70
C SER A 72 3.08 -9.38 -10.84
N LEU A 73 2.56 -10.21 -9.97
CA LEU A 73 3.32 -11.00 -9.02
C LEU A 73 2.83 -12.45 -9.04
N ILE A 74 3.76 -13.40 -9.07
CA ILE A 74 3.55 -14.82 -8.78
C ILE A 74 4.42 -15.17 -7.58
N LEU A 75 3.85 -15.84 -6.56
CA LEU A 75 4.55 -16.12 -5.31
C LEU A 75 5.40 -17.40 -5.36
N GLU A 76 4.98 -18.39 -6.14
CA GLU A 76 5.68 -19.68 -6.26
C GLU A 76 5.67 -20.22 -7.72
N PRO A 77 6.83 -20.35 -8.42
CA PRO A 77 8.11 -19.73 -8.04
C PRO A 77 8.01 -18.19 -8.08
N PHE A 78 8.77 -17.52 -7.21
CA PHE A 78 8.68 -16.07 -7.13
C PHE A 78 9.08 -15.42 -8.45
N THR A 79 8.11 -14.72 -9.03
CA THR A 79 8.29 -13.99 -10.29
C THR A 79 7.52 -12.69 -10.21
N MET A 80 8.12 -11.59 -10.65
CA MET A 80 7.49 -10.27 -10.63
C MET A 80 7.82 -9.49 -11.90
N HIS A 81 6.85 -8.76 -12.39
CA HIS A 81 7.03 -7.64 -13.29
C HIS A 81 6.49 -6.39 -12.64
N ALA A 82 7.21 -5.30 -12.69
CA ALA A 82 6.74 -4.02 -12.20
C ALA A 82 7.27 -2.85 -13.05
N THR A 83 6.39 -1.89 -13.29
CA THR A 83 6.75 -0.57 -13.82
C THR A 83 6.55 0.44 -12.70
N THR A 84 7.62 1.15 -12.37
CA THR A 84 7.64 2.22 -11.38
C THR A 84 7.79 3.56 -12.10
N GLU A 85 6.88 4.48 -11.85
CA GLU A 85 6.95 5.87 -12.28
C GLU A 85 7.15 6.75 -11.05
N ILE A 86 8.22 7.54 -11.05
CA ILE A 86 8.53 8.49 -9.98
C ILE A 86 8.46 9.90 -10.58
N LYS A 87 7.59 10.72 -10.01
CA LYS A 87 7.47 12.14 -10.37
C LYS A 87 7.88 12.99 -9.18
N ALA A 88 8.91 13.79 -9.38
CA ALA A 88 9.41 14.77 -8.43
C ALA A 88 9.62 16.10 -9.13
N GLN A 89 8.93 17.15 -8.68
CA GLN A 89 8.86 18.44 -9.39
C GLN A 89 8.42 18.24 -10.86
N ASP A 90 9.19 18.71 -11.82
CA ASP A 90 8.89 18.62 -13.26
C ASP A 90 9.56 17.42 -13.95
N LYS A 91 10.18 16.52 -13.17
CA LYS A 91 10.88 15.34 -13.69
C LYS A 91 10.09 14.08 -13.44
N THR A 92 9.92 13.29 -14.47
CA THR A 92 9.36 11.94 -14.39
C THR A 92 10.43 10.95 -14.82
N GLN A 93 10.62 9.93 -13.99
CA GLN A 93 11.50 8.79 -14.27
C GLN A 93 10.67 7.51 -14.22
N THR A 94 10.91 6.63 -15.17
CA THR A 94 10.26 5.32 -15.21
C THR A 94 11.32 4.24 -15.12
N LEU A 95 11.06 3.23 -14.30
CA LEU A 95 11.87 2.02 -14.17
C LEU A 95 10.98 0.82 -14.43
N GLU A 96 11.32 0.02 -15.40
CA GLU A 96 10.72 -1.28 -15.64
C GLU A 96 11.63 -2.36 -15.06
N MET A 97 11.06 -3.29 -14.30
CA MET A 97 11.80 -4.32 -13.60
C MET A 97 11.11 -5.68 -13.73
N TYR A 98 11.90 -6.70 -13.94
CA TYR A 98 11.48 -8.10 -13.79
C TYR A 98 12.35 -8.79 -12.76
N ILE A 99 11.72 -9.71 -12.02
CA ILE A 99 12.41 -10.67 -11.16
C ILE A 99 11.97 -12.05 -11.60
N LYS A 100 12.90 -12.84 -12.03
CA LYS A 100 12.67 -14.21 -12.49
C LYS A 100 13.95 -15.02 -12.35
N ASP A 101 13.82 -16.28 -11.93
CA ASP A 101 14.94 -17.23 -11.83
C ASP A 101 16.11 -16.68 -10.98
N ASN A 102 15.79 -16.08 -9.81
CA ASN A 102 16.74 -15.47 -8.88
C ASN A 102 17.59 -14.34 -9.48
N ALA A 103 17.13 -13.71 -10.54
CA ALA A 103 17.76 -12.56 -11.15
C ALA A 103 16.79 -11.39 -11.26
N ALA A 104 17.30 -10.18 -11.10
CA ALA A 104 16.58 -8.95 -11.40
C ALA A 104 17.05 -8.37 -12.72
N TYR A 105 16.12 -7.91 -13.52
CA TYR A 105 16.34 -7.24 -14.79
C TYR A 105 15.71 -5.87 -14.70
N ALA A 106 16.41 -4.82 -15.07
CA ALA A 106 15.90 -3.47 -14.97
C ALA A 106 16.26 -2.65 -16.20
N LYS A 107 15.36 -1.72 -16.56
CA LYS A 107 15.56 -0.74 -17.60
C LYS A 107 14.93 0.59 -17.16
N ALA A 108 15.75 1.64 -17.08
CA ALA A 108 15.29 2.98 -16.72
C ALA A 108 15.00 3.83 -17.95
N THR A 109 14.23 4.90 -17.76
CA THR A 109 13.99 5.92 -18.78
C THR A 109 15.30 6.45 -19.35
N GLY A 110 15.40 6.52 -20.68
CA GLY A 110 16.59 7.02 -21.38
C GLY A 110 17.72 5.99 -21.51
N GLN A 111 17.52 4.75 -21.05
CA GLN A 111 18.44 3.64 -21.31
C GLN A 111 17.92 2.76 -22.44
N ASP A 112 18.79 2.40 -23.36
CA ASP A 112 18.43 1.52 -24.50
C ASP A 112 18.55 0.04 -24.14
N THR A 113 19.36 -0.29 -23.14
CA THR A 113 19.70 -1.67 -22.76
C THR A 113 19.17 -2.04 -21.37
N TRP A 114 18.82 -3.29 -21.23
CA TRP A 114 18.52 -3.91 -19.95
C TRP A 114 19.81 -4.22 -19.20
N VAL A 115 19.75 -4.07 -17.87
CA VAL A 115 20.77 -4.55 -16.96
C VAL A 115 20.22 -5.72 -16.16
N LYS A 116 21.08 -6.71 -15.90
CA LYS A 116 20.77 -7.89 -15.10
C LYS A 116 21.66 -7.90 -13.86
N SER A 117 21.07 -8.24 -12.73
CA SER A 117 21.82 -8.54 -11.51
C SER A 117 21.36 -9.88 -10.94
N SER A 118 22.33 -10.74 -10.65
CA SER A 118 22.09 -12.08 -10.07
C SER A 118 22.70 -12.18 -8.67
N ASN A 119 22.92 -11.05 -7.98
CA ASN A 119 23.50 -11.09 -6.66
C ASN A 119 22.46 -11.52 -5.60
N ASN A 120 22.93 -12.24 -4.59
CA ASN A 120 22.09 -12.78 -3.51
C ASN A 120 21.35 -11.70 -2.70
N ASN A 121 21.82 -10.45 -2.69
CA ASN A 121 21.19 -9.36 -1.96
C ASN A 121 19.81 -8.99 -2.53
N ILE A 122 19.63 -9.04 -3.84
CA ILE A 122 18.34 -8.75 -4.49
C ILE A 122 17.32 -9.81 -4.10
N THR A 123 17.68 -11.08 -4.24
CA THR A 123 16.82 -12.19 -3.83
C THR A 123 16.46 -12.11 -2.34
N ALA A 124 17.42 -11.80 -1.48
CA ALA A 124 17.19 -11.65 -0.04
C ALA A 124 16.22 -10.50 0.27
N GLN A 125 16.27 -9.37 -0.45
CA GLN A 125 15.33 -8.26 -0.27
C GLN A 125 13.89 -8.69 -0.60
N PHE A 126 13.69 -9.47 -1.66
CA PHE A 126 12.36 -9.95 -2.02
C PHE A 126 11.83 -11.01 -1.06
N GLU A 127 12.69 -11.92 -0.60
CA GLU A 127 12.30 -12.85 0.45
C GLU A 127 11.90 -12.12 1.75
N ASN A 128 12.55 -11.03 2.08
CA ASN A 128 12.18 -10.20 3.23
C ASN A 128 10.83 -9.51 3.00
N LEU A 129 10.55 -8.96 1.81
CA LEU A 129 9.25 -8.38 1.49
C LEU A 129 8.13 -9.43 1.52
N LYS A 130 8.38 -10.64 1.00
CA LYS A 130 7.44 -11.76 1.07
C LYS A 130 7.17 -12.17 2.54
N LYS A 131 8.21 -12.25 3.36
CA LYS A 131 8.09 -12.51 4.79
C LYS A 131 7.31 -11.42 5.51
N LEU A 132 7.53 -10.14 5.18
CA LEU A 132 6.80 -9.03 5.76
C LEU A 132 5.31 -9.09 5.40
N ALA A 133 4.97 -9.32 4.13
CA ALA A 133 3.59 -9.43 3.68
C ALA A 133 2.81 -10.53 4.40
N ASN A 134 3.50 -11.61 4.80
CA ASN A 134 2.96 -12.75 5.54
C ASN A 134 3.36 -12.73 7.02
N SER A 135 3.90 -11.60 7.54
CA SER A 135 4.42 -11.59 8.90
C SER A 135 3.30 -11.67 9.93
N GLU A 136 3.50 -12.52 10.90
CA GLU A 136 2.62 -12.63 12.07
C GLU A 136 2.48 -11.27 12.79
N GLN A 137 3.54 -10.47 12.80
CA GLN A 137 3.56 -9.13 13.41
C GLN A 137 2.56 -8.17 12.74
N VAL A 138 2.51 -8.13 11.40
CA VAL A 138 1.53 -7.31 10.67
C VAL A 138 0.11 -7.82 10.92
N MET A 139 -0.09 -9.13 10.92
CA MET A 139 -1.40 -9.73 11.21
C MET A 139 -1.85 -9.45 12.63
N GLU A 140 -0.97 -9.62 13.63
CA GLU A 140 -1.27 -9.32 15.03
C GLU A 140 -1.57 -7.84 15.25
N PHE A 141 -0.85 -6.96 14.56
CA PHE A 141 -1.14 -5.54 14.58
C PHE A 141 -2.58 -5.25 14.11
N TYR A 142 -3.00 -5.79 12.95
CA TYR A 142 -4.36 -5.59 12.45
C TYR A 142 -5.41 -6.22 13.39
N LYS A 143 -5.15 -7.37 13.99
CA LYS A 143 -6.04 -7.96 15.00
C LYS A 143 -6.17 -7.05 16.22
N LYS A 144 -5.07 -6.47 16.71
CA LYS A 144 -5.07 -5.57 17.88
C LYS A 144 -5.97 -4.34 17.67
N ILE A 145 -6.00 -3.79 16.46
CA ILE A 145 -6.80 -2.61 16.12
C ILE A 145 -8.15 -2.95 15.46
N ALA A 146 -8.47 -4.22 15.27
CA ALA A 146 -9.65 -4.67 14.51
C ALA A 146 -10.96 -4.11 15.07
N LYS A 147 -11.08 -3.99 16.40
CA LYS A 147 -12.25 -3.43 17.09
C LYS A 147 -12.48 -1.95 16.82
N ASP A 148 -11.44 -1.23 16.39
CA ASP A 148 -11.49 0.20 16.11
C ASP A 148 -11.89 0.48 14.64
N PHE A 149 -11.97 -0.56 13.82
CA PHE A 149 -12.51 -0.46 12.46
C PHE A 149 -14.03 -0.41 12.47
N LYS A 150 -14.56 0.48 11.64
CA LYS A 150 -15.97 0.45 11.23
C LYS A 150 -16.07 -0.41 9.96
N ILE A 151 -17.16 -1.16 9.84
CA ILE A 151 -17.44 -1.98 8.66
C ILE A 151 -18.78 -1.57 8.05
N ALA A 152 -18.82 -1.46 6.73
CA ALA A 152 -20.00 -1.24 5.93
C ALA A 152 -20.01 -2.19 4.73
N GLU A 153 -21.18 -2.41 4.17
CA GLU A 153 -21.32 -3.12 2.91
C GLU A 153 -21.64 -2.09 1.80
N GLU A 154 -20.75 -2.00 0.81
CA GLU A 154 -20.88 -1.07 -0.30
C GLU A 154 -20.66 -1.81 -1.63
N LYS A 155 -21.60 -1.68 -2.56
CA LYS A 155 -21.50 -2.27 -3.92
C LYS A 155 -21.14 -3.77 -3.90
N GLY A 156 -21.66 -4.51 -2.92
CA GLY A 156 -21.41 -5.94 -2.80
C GLY A 156 -20.05 -6.32 -2.19
N ASN A 157 -19.30 -5.38 -1.63
CA ASN A 157 -18.04 -5.60 -0.95
C ASN A 157 -18.13 -5.15 0.51
N TYR A 158 -17.23 -5.64 1.35
CA TYR A 158 -17.03 -5.09 2.69
C TYR A 158 -16.01 -3.97 2.63
N VAL A 159 -16.37 -2.84 3.22
CA VAL A 159 -15.51 -1.66 3.37
C VAL A 159 -15.22 -1.47 4.85
N LEU A 160 -13.96 -1.61 5.22
CA LEU A 160 -13.49 -1.41 6.58
C LEU A 160 -12.75 -0.08 6.64
N THR A 161 -13.08 0.76 7.61
CA THR A 161 -12.46 2.06 7.79
C THR A 161 -11.97 2.22 9.22
N TYR A 162 -10.73 2.69 9.36
CA TYR A 162 -10.09 3.08 10.61
C TYR A 162 -9.68 4.54 10.53
N SER A 163 -9.83 5.26 11.64
CA SER A 163 -9.26 6.59 11.81
C SER A 163 -8.89 6.76 13.28
N GLY A 164 -7.66 7.10 13.54
CA GLY A 164 -7.18 7.23 14.91
C GLY A 164 -5.83 7.89 15.02
N ASN A 165 -5.36 8.02 16.28
CA ASN A 165 -4.01 8.44 16.58
C ASN A 165 -3.00 7.43 16.02
N GLY A 166 -1.92 7.94 15.45
CA GLY A 166 -0.90 7.14 14.81
C GLY A 166 0.11 6.47 15.75
N ASP A 167 0.11 6.75 17.05
CA ASP A 167 1.13 6.24 17.98
C ASP A 167 1.22 4.71 17.99
N GLN A 168 0.09 4.03 17.88
CA GLN A 168 0.04 2.57 17.81
C GLN A 168 0.68 1.99 16.55
N PHE A 169 0.90 2.82 15.49
CA PHE A 169 1.57 2.41 14.26
C PHE A 169 3.09 2.41 14.36
N LYS A 170 3.66 2.97 15.45
CA LYS A 170 5.11 3.02 15.67
C LYS A 170 5.74 1.62 15.58
N GLU A 171 5.15 0.63 16.25
CA GLU A 171 5.62 -0.77 16.24
C GLU A 171 5.57 -1.38 14.83
N LEU A 172 4.48 -1.11 14.09
CA LEU A 172 4.34 -1.57 12.71
C LEU A 172 5.40 -0.92 11.80
N MET A 173 5.66 0.38 11.95
CA MET A 173 6.68 1.08 11.17
C MET A 173 8.09 0.56 11.45
N VAL A 174 8.40 0.20 12.70
CA VAL A 174 9.65 -0.48 13.06
C VAL A 174 9.76 -1.84 12.36
N ALA A 175 8.69 -2.64 12.37
CA ALA A 175 8.67 -3.94 11.72
C ALA A 175 8.89 -3.81 10.20
N ILE A 176 8.21 -2.85 9.56
CA ILE A 176 8.36 -2.54 8.12
C ILE A 176 9.80 -2.10 7.80
N ALA A 177 10.36 -1.17 8.57
CA ALA A 177 11.72 -0.67 8.36
C ALA A 177 12.76 -1.79 8.46
N ASN A 178 12.64 -2.66 9.46
CA ASN A 178 13.54 -3.80 9.66
C ASN A 178 13.44 -4.86 8.56
N SER A 179 12.26 -5.00 7.95
CA SER A 179 12.05 -5.97 6.86
C SER A 179 12.52 -5.45 5.50
N SER A 180 12.75 -4.15 5.37
CA SER A 180 13.22 -3.54 4.11
C SER A 180 14.70 -3.75 3.81
N GLY A 181 15.44 -4.50 4.64
CA GLY A 181 16.85 -4.86 4.41
C GLY A 181 17.86 -3.74 4.69
N GLY A 182 17.43 -2.66 5.34
CA GLY A 182 18.29 -1.59 5.85
C GLY A 182 18.98 -1.93 7.17
N GLN A 183 19.63 -0.94 7.79
CA GLN A 183 20.12 -1.09 9.15
C GLN A 183 18.95 -1.31 10.11
N ALA A 184 19.13 -2.18 11.09
CA ALA A 184 18.10 -2.48 12.08
C ALA A 184 17.65 -1.19 12.79
N VAL A 185 16.35 -0.92 12.70
CA VAL A 185 15.70 0.23 13.31
C VAL A 185 15.00 -0.24 14.58
N ASN A 186 15.27 0.43 15.69
CA ASN A 186 14.54 0.20 16.93
C ASN A 186 13.45 1.26 17.16
N ALA A 187 12.61 1.07 18.16
CA ALA A 187 11.52 1.99 18.46
C ALA A 187 11.99 3.43 18.73
N ASN A 188 13.21 3.61 19.26
CA ASN A 188 13.76 4.92 19.59
C ASN A 188 14.04 5.78 18.35
N ALA A 189 14.18 5.18 17.16
CA ALA A 189 14.30 5.91 15.90
C ALA A 189 13.09 6.82 15.62
N PHE A 190 11.94 6.49 16.21
CA PHE A 190 10.71 7.25 16.08
C PHE A 190 10.37 8.11 17.31
N ASP A 191 11.27 8.26 18.29
CA ASP A 191 10.98 9.05 19.50
C ASP A 191 10.78 10.55 19.21
N ASN A 192 11.48 11.06 18.18
CA ASN A 192 11.33 12.42 17.69
C ASN A 192 10.27 12.55 16.59
N VAL A 193 9.45 11.54 16.38
CA VAL A 193 8.36 11.53 15.40
C VAL A 193 7.03 11.50 16.15
N ASP A 194 6.13 12.34 15.72
CA ASP A 194 4.74 12.43 16.20
C ASP A 194 3.83 11.92 15.09
N PHE A 195 3.19 10.78 15.30
CA PHE A 195 2.19 10.21 14.40
C PHE A 195 0.86 10.87 14.70
N LYS A 196 0.50 11.90 13.93
CA LYS A 196 -0.67 12.74 14.17
C LYS A 196 -1.97 11.99 13.95
N ASN A 197 -2.15 11.52 12.73
CA ASN A 197 -3.38 10.86 12.32
C ASN A 197 -3.09 9.77 11.30
N VAL A 198 -3.79 8.66 11.44
CA VAL A 198 -3.77 7.56 10.46
C VAL A 198 -5.20 7.20 10.10
N THR A 199 -5.46 7.17 8.81
CA THR A 199 -6.72 6.68 8.25
C THR A 199 -6.41 5.48 7.35
N ILE A 200 -7.16 4.40 7.52
CA ILE A 200 -7.06 3.20 6.68
C ILE A 200 -8.44 2.88 6.14
N LYS A 201 -8.50 2.60 4.84
CA LYS A 201 -9.69 2.05 4.19
C LYS A 201 -9.30 0.77 3.47
N LEU A 202 -9.88 -0.35 3.89
CA LEU A 202 -9.72 -1.65 3.25
C LEU A 202 -11.00 -1.99 2.54
N VAL A 203 -10.92 -2.44 1.30
CA VAL A 203 -12.05 -2.98 0.55
C VAL A 203 -11.75 -4.44 0.26
N VAL A 204 -12.65 -5.31 0.67
CA VAL A 204 -12.54 -6.75 0.45
C VAL A 204 -13.83 -7.28 -0.18
N SER A 205 -13.72 -8.31 -0.99
CA SER A 205 -14.87 -8.97 -1.61
C SER A 205 -15.73 -9.70 -0.56
N LYS A 206 -16.87 -10.26 -0.97
CA LYS A 206 -17.69 -11.14 -0.12
C LYS A 206 -16.95 -12.41 0.31
N ASP A 207 -15.96 -12.83 -0.46
CA ASP A 207 -15.07 -13.95 -0.14
C ASP A 207 -13.81 -13.50 0.63
N PHE A 208 -13.80 -12.26 1.14
CA PHE A 208 -12.72 -11.65 1.91
C PHE A 208 -11.39 -11.54 1.15
N ILE A 209 -11.43 -11.56 -0.19
CA ILE A 209 -10.26 -11.33 -1.02
C ILE A 209 -9.98 -9.83 -1.07
N PRO A 210 -8.74 -9.37 -0.81
CA PRO A 210 -8.38 -7.96 -0.91
C PRO A 210 -8.66 -7.38 -2.31
N ILE A 211 -9.32 -6.22 -2.36
CA ILE A 211 -9.58 -5.46 -3.59
C ILE A 211 -8.76 -4.19 -3.60
N SER A 212 -8.77 -3.44 -2.51
CA SER A 212 -7.95 -2.23 -2.39
C SER A 212 -7.65 -1.87 -0.94
N ASN A 213 -6.56 -1.13 -0.78
CA ASN A 213 -6.15 -0.53 0.49
C ASN A 213 -5.78 0.93 0.23
N GLU A 214 -6.36 1.84 1.01
CA GLU A 214 -5.94 3.22 1.10
C GLU A 214 -5.43 3.49 2.52
N THR A 215 -4.26 4.12 2.62
CA THR A 215 -3.69 4.57 3.90
C THR A 215 -3.28 6.02 3.76
N ILE A 216 -3.74 6.86 4.67
CA ILE A 216 -3.31 8.24 4.80
C ILE A 216 -2.68 8.38 6.19
N MET A 217 -1.45 8.85 6.23
CA MET A 217 -0.71 9.05 7.47
C MET A 217 -0.06 10.42 7.48
N GLU A 218 -0.22 11.13 8.58
CA GLU A 218 0.46 12.38 8.84
C GLU A 218 1.41 12.21 10.01
N ILE A 219 2.67 12.55 9.78
CA ILE A 219 3.75 12.51 10.77
C ILE A 219 4.44 13.85 10.84
N ALA A 220 4.88 14.23 12.05
CA ALA A 220 5.61 15.47 12.27
C ALA A 220 6.87 15.22 13.13
N THR A 221 7.92 16.00 12.92
CA THR A 221 9.08 15.96 13.79
C THR A 221 8.80 16.71 15.09
N LYS A 222 9.17 16.09 16.22
CA LYS A 222 9.16 16.73 17.53
C LYS A 222 10.42 17.57 17.71
N ASN A 223 10.31 18.71 18.39
CA ASN A 223 11.47 19.49 18.86
C ASN A 223 12.48 19.91 17.77
N ALA A 224 12.09 19.95 16.52
CA ALA A 224 12.96 20.43 15.44
C ALA A 224 12.96 21.95 15.39
N ALA A 225 14.12 22.56 15.13
CA ALA A 225 14.25 24.01 14.92
C ALA A 225 13.35 24.51 13.76
N LYS A 226 13.11 23.65 12.78
CA LYS A 226 12.11 23.83 11.72
C LYS A 226 11.15 22.64 11.76
N PRO A 227 9.89 22.86 12.19
CA PRO A 227 8.89 21.79 12.15
C PRO A 227 8.76 21.23 10.74
N THR A 228 8.89 19.91 10.63
CA THR A 228 8.70 19.20 9.40
C THR A 228 7.48 18.31 9.56
N THR A 229 6.53 18.44 8.64
CA THR A 229 5.38 17.54 8.54
C THR A 229 5.48 16.75 7.25
N MET A 230 5.21 15.47 7.32
CA MET A 230 5.10 14.60 6.15
C MET A 230 3.71 13.99 6.13
N LYS A 231 3.02 14.18 5.00
CA LYS A 231 1.76 13.50 4.72
C LYS A 231 2.01 12.44 3.65
N ILE A 232 1.66 11.22 3.95
CA ILE A 232 1.78 10.08 3.06
C ILE A 232 0.37 9.61 2.72
N THR A 233 0.08 9.52 1.43
CA THR A 233 -1.15 8.91 0.92
C THR A 233 -0.76 7.74 0.04
N GLN A 234 -1.13 6.54 0.44
CA GLN A 234 -0.90 5.32 -0.31
C GLN A 234 -2.23 4.69 -0.71
N ASN A 235 -2.36 4.38 -1.99
CA ASN A 235 -3.49 3.62 -2.54
C ASN A 235 -2.94 2.42 -3.27
N THR A 236 -3.45 1.23 -2.96
CA THR A 236 -3.11 0.00 -3.67
C THR A 236 -4.40 -0.70 -4.08
N SER A 237 -4.49 -1.13 -5.32
CA SER A 237 -5.58 -1.96 -5.83
C SER A 237 -5.03 -3.26 -6.39
N TYR A 238 -5.81 -4.32 -6.24
CA TYR A 238 -5.48 -5.67 -6.69
C TYR A 238 -6.51 -6.13 -7.72
N SER A 239 -6.03 -6.84 -8.73
CA SER A 239 -6.85 -7.43 -9.77
C SER A 239 -6.29 -8.79 -10.17
N ASN A 240 -7.05 -9.56 -10.92
CA ASN A 240 -6.65 -10.88 -11.41
C ASN A 240 -6.05 -11.79 -10.32
N VAL A 241 -6.59 -11.68 -9.08
CA VAL A 241 -6.16 -12.49 -7.95
C VAL A 241 -6.30 -13.99 -8.28
N ASN A 242 -5.21 -14.72 -8.18
CA ASN A 242 -5.06 -16.14 -8.54
C ASN A 242 -5.37 -16.45 -10.02
N LYS A 243 -5.25 -15.48 -10.93
CA LYS A 243 -5.54 -15.62 -12.36
C LYS A 243 -4.36 -15.28 -13.28
N VAL A 244 -3.24 -14.81 -12.74
CA VAL A 244 -2.02 -14.55 -13.51
C VAL A 244 -1.37 -15.89 -13.85
N THR A 245 -1.25 -16.21 -15.12
CA THR A 245 -0.75 -17.53 -15.58
C THR A 245 0.75 -17.56 -15.77
N SER A 246 1.35 -16.47 -16.27
CA SER A 246 2.80 -16.35 -16.48
C SER A 246 3.25 -14.90 -16.43
N ILE A 247 4.54 -14.71 -16.14
CA ILE A 247 5.25 -13.44 -16.31
C ILE A 247 6.51 -13.77 -17.12
N ASP A 248 6.55 -13.28 -18.35
CA ASP A 248 7.62 -13.59 -19.27
C ASP A 248 8.56 -12.41 -19.48
N LEU A 249 9.86 -12.68 -19.52
CA LEU A 249 10.88 -11.69 -19.86
C LEU A 249 10.77 -11.29 -21.32
N PRO A 250 10.79 -10.00 -21.66
CA PRO A 250 10.94 -9.58 -23.03
C PRO A 250 12.29 -10.04 -23.60
N GLU A 251 12.34 -10.33 -24.91
CA GLU A 251 13.56 -10.82 -25.56
C GLU A 251 14.77 -9.91 -25.33
N ALA A 252 14.54 -8.59 -25.31
CA ALA A 252 15.60 -7.63 -25.02
C ALA A 252 16.19 -7.79 -23.61
N ALA A 253 15.40 -8.20 -22.61
CA ALA A 253 15.88 -8.42 -21.24
C ALA A 253 16.66 -9.74 -21.12
N LYS A 254 16.40 -10.74 -21.96
CA LYS A 254 17.17 -11.99 -21.97
C LYS A 254 18.65 -11.77 -22.33
N ASN A 255 18.93 -10.71 -23.10
CA ASN A 255 20.27 -10.30 -23.50
C ASN A 255 20.83 -9.17 -22.64
N ALA A 256 20.34 -9.01 -21.41
CA ALA A 256 20.74 -7.94 -20.50
C ALA A 256 22.22 -8.03 -20.09
N ASN A 257 22.87 -6.88 -19.98
CA ASN A 257 24.22 -6.77 -19.47
C ASN A 257 24.26 -7.10 -17.96
N GLU A 258 25.10 -8.03 -17.56
CA GLU A 258 25.23 -8.42 -16.15
C GLU A 258 26.05 -7.39 -15.38
N ILE A 259 25.51 -6.89 -14.26
CA ILE A 259 26.16 -5.93 -13.35
C ILE A 259 26.29 -6.56 -11.96
N GLY A 260 27.37 -6.19 -11.23
CA GLY A 260 27.49 -6.56 -9.81
C GLY A 260 27.97 -7.99 -9.53
N ARG A 261 28.80 -8.57 -10.40
CA ARG A 261 29.68 -9.68 -10.01
C ARG A 261 30.84 -9.11 -9.18
N ASN A 262 30.63 -8.95 -7.89
CA ASN A 262 31.73 -8.83 -6.92
C ASN A 262 31.37 -9.67 -5.70
#